data_2b4f908d2229f123d3d57a51c425ca8c
#
_entry.id   2b4f908d2229f123d3d57a51c425ca8c
#
_cell.length_a   1.000
_cell.length_b   1.000
_cell.length_c   1.000
_cell.angle_alpha   90.00
_cell.angle_beta   90.00
_cell.angle_gamma   90.00
#
_symmetry.space_group_name_H-M   'P 1'
#
loop_
_entity.id
_entity.type
_entity.pdbx_description
1 polymer ?
#
loop_
_entity_poly.entity_id
_entity_poly.type
_entity_poly.pdbx_seq_one_letter_code
_entity_poly.pdbx_strand_id
1 'polypeptide(L)'
;MGAFDKIVAAVSPRRACEREAWRQQLEILRGYDAAGYGRLNAGWRVHNESAEVTDRFSRDVVRARARDLERNSDIAQSILHAYKRNVVGKGYTLQAKTGNDELDEKLEKAWRQWCKARNCDVTGEQSFNQMLRMAVDRKKVDGGLLFLYRYTKQGLVPFQLQAIEVDELDVTASKPKHQGNRVVGGIEYNQWRRPVGYWINQYDIEGWSLNDPVYVEAKDVYF
;
A
#
# COMPACT_ATOMS: atom_id res chain seq x y z
N MET A 1 -0.13 -17.14 43.08
CA MET A 1 -0.20 -16.96 44.56
C MET A 1 1.18 -17.12 45.14
N GLY A 2 1.70 -16.09 45.82
CA GLY A 2 2.97 -16.17 46.56
C GLY A 2 2.84 -17.00 47.84
N ALA A 3 4.00 -17.42 48.41
CA ALA A 3 4.00 -18.20 49.68
C ALA A 3 3.24 -17.48 50.80
N PHE A 4 3.34 -16.16 50.89
CA PHE A 4 2.63 -15.34 51.87
C PHE A 4 1.10 -15.35 51.67
N ASP A 5 0.62 -15.42 50.43
CA ASP A 5 -0.81 -15.49 50.15
C ASP A 5 -1.43 -16.82 50.56
N LYS A 6 -0.68 -17.92 50.48
CA LYS A 6 -1.10 -19.24 50.98
C LYS A 6 -1.27 -19.24 52.50
N ILE A 7 -0.36 -18.56 53.23
CA ILE A 7 -0.45 -18.41 54.68
C ILE A 7 -1.67 -17.57 55.04
N VAL A 8 -1.89 -16.46 54.38
CA VAL A 8 -3.06 -15.59 54.62
C VAL A 8 -4.37 -16.33 54.33
N ALA A 9 -4.40 -17.15 53.26
CA ALA A 9 -5.59 -17.95 52.94
C ALA A 9 -5.90 -19.02 53.98
N ALA A 10 -4.86 -19.62 54.58
CA ALA A 10 -5.03 -20.62 55.64
C ALA A 10 -5.49 -20.01 56.97
N VAL A 11 -5.01 -18.79 57.31
CA VAL A 11 -5.34 -18.15 58.61
C VAL A 11 -6.64 -17.32 58.53
N SER A 12 -6.93 -16.68 57.42
CA SER A 12 -8.11 -15.85 57.23
C SER A 12 -8.56 -15.84 55.78
N PRO A 13 -9.44 -16.78 55.38
CA PRO A 13 -9.96 -16.85 54.02
C PRO A 13 -10.61 -15.54 53.52
N ARG A 14 -11.30 -14.82 54.43
CA ARG A 14 -11.93 -13.53 54.10
C ARG A 14 -10.90 -12.48 53.63
N ARG A 15 -9.80 -12.35 54.38
CA ARG A 15 -8.72 -11.41 54.01
C ARG A 15 -8.01 -11.84 52.71
N ALA A 16 -7.91 -13.13 52.43
CA ALA A 16 -7.37 -13.62 51.20
C ALA A 16 -8.25 -13.23 50.00
N CYS A 17 -9.58 -13.39 50.13
CA CYS A 17 -10.53 -12.95 49.09
C CYS A 17 -10.51 -11.43 48.87
N GLU A 18 -10.47 -10.64 49.97
CA GLU A 18 -10.36 -9.19 49.84
C GLU A 18 -9.07 -8.76 49.13
N ARG A 19 -7.94 -9.36 49.44
CA ARG A 19 -6.66 -9.10 48.76
C ARG A 19 -6.70 -9.47 47.28
N GLU A 20 -7.30 -10.58 46.92
CA GLU A 20 -7.43 -11.01 45.54
C GLU A 20 -8.35 -10.08 44.75
N ALA A 21 -9.47 -9.67 45.34
CA ALA A 21 -10.36 -8.68 44.73
C ALA A 21 -9.64 -7.34 44.47
N TRP A 22 -8.86 -6.88 45.47
CA TRP A 22 -8.04 -5.66 45.25
C TRP A 22 -6.97 -5.82 44.18
N ARG A 23 -6.36 -6.99 44.04
CA ARG A 23 -5.41 -7.28 42.95
C ARG A 23 -6.10 -7.25 41.60
N GLN A 24 -7.26 -7.89 41.46
CA GLN A 24 -8.03 -7.87 40.22
C GLN A 24 -8.47 -6.46 39.85
N GLN A 25 -8.93 -5.67 40.84
CA GLN A 25 -9.24 -4.26 40.59
C GLN A 25 -8.00 -3.46 40.14
N LEU A 26 -6.86 -3.72 40.73
CA LEU A 26 -5.59 -3.06 40.39
C LEU A 26 -5.11 -3.45 38.98
N GLU A 27 -5.33 -4.70 38.59
CA GLU A 27 -5.06 -5.14 37.18
C GLU A 27 -5.99 -4.48 36.18
N ILE A 28 -7.28 -4.36 36.50
CA ILE A 28 -8.27 -3.65 35.68
C ILE A 28 -7.89 -2.15 35.52
N LEU A 29 -7.43 -1.53 36.65
CA LEU A 29 -7.00 -0.13 36.63
C LEU A 29 -5.67 0.10 35.92
N ARG A 30 -4.81 -0.92 35.78
CA ARG A 30 -3.53 -0.84 35.07
C ARG A 30 -3.70 -0.76 33.54
N GLY A 31 -4.87 -1.07 33.02
CA GLY A 31 -5.10 -1.08 31.58
C GLY A 31 -4.34 -2.20 30.86
N TYR A 32 -4.05 -2.00 29.59
CA TYR A 32 -3.29 -2.96 28.81
C TYR A 32 -1.81 -2.94 29.18
N ASP A 33 -1.18 -4.11 29.31
CA ASP A 33 0.26 -4.24 29.59
C ASP A 33 1.12 -3.50 28.55
N ALA A 34 0.66 -3.46 27.31
CA ALA A 34 1.29 -2.72 26.23
C ALA A 34 1.31 -1.19 26.44
N ALA A 35 0.44 -0.65 27.30
CA ALA A 35 0.41 0.77 27.66
C ALA A 35 1.33 1.11 28.86
N GLY A 36 1.95 0.11 29.47
CA GLY A 36 2.84 0.31 30.61
C GLY A 36 4.20 0.87 30.20
N TYR A 37 4.78 1.73 31.03
CA TYR A 37 6.12 2.30 30.85
C TYR A 37 7.19 1.54 31.66
N GLY A 38 7.00 0.24 31.87
CA GLY A 38 7.94 -0.61 32.58
C GLY A 38 9.22 -0.91 31.79
N ARG A 39 10.20 -1.55 32.45
CA ARG A 39 11.50 -1.91 31.85
C ARG A 39 11.37 -2.69 30.53
N LEU A 40 10.34 -3.54 30.39
CA LEU A 40 10.11 -4.33 29.18
C LEU A 40 9.64 -3.46 27.99
N ASN A 41 8.97 -2.34 28.27
CA ASN A 41 8.40 -1.44 27.26
C ASN A 41 9.23 -0.15 27.09
N ALA A 42 10.33 0.02 27.85
CA ALA A 42 11.12 1.25 27.83
C ALA A 42 11.72 1.61 26.45
N GLY A 43 12.01 0.61 25.63
CA GLY A 43 12.51 0.79 24.26
C GLY A 43 11.41 0.90 23.22
N TRP A 44 10.15 0.73 23.59
CA TRP A 44 9.02 0.76 22.67
C TRP A 44 8.60 2.20 22.43
N ARG A 45 8.82 2.69 21.22
CA ARG A 45 8.44 4.06 20.83
C ARG A 45 6.92 4.14 20.69
N VAL A 46 6.31 5.05 21.44
CA VAL A 46 4.87 5.32 21.42
C VAL A 46 4.66 6.66 20.74
N HIS A 47 4.36 6.63 19.44
CA HIS A 47 3.97 7.82 18.68
C HIS A 47 2.55 7.65 18.18
N ASN A 48 1.67 8.54 18.58
CA ASN A 48 0.30 8.60 18.10
C ASN A 48 0.18 9.69 17.04
N GLU A 49 0.85 9.47 15.91
CA GLU A 49 0.93 10.38 14.79
C GLU A 49 0.36 9.75 13.53
N SER A 50 0.11 10.57 12.50
CA SER A 50 -0.28 10.03 11.19
C SER A 50 0.87 9.25 10.56
N ALA A 51 0.56 8.25 9.74
CA ALA A 51 1.57 7.46 9.03
C ALA A 51 2.56 8.34 8.24
N GLU A 52 2.08 9.44 7.64
CA GLU A 52 2.95 10.38 6.92
C GLU A 52 4.02 11.01 7.82
N VAL A 53 3.65 11.39 9.05
CA VAL A 53 4.61 12.00 10.00
C VAL A 53 5.58 10.94 10.52
N THR A 54 5.09 9.75 10.84
CA THR A 54 5.90 8.66 11.39
C THR A 54 6.88 8.08 10.36
N ASP A 55 6.41 7.87 9.13
CA ASP A 55 7.15 7.07 8.14
C ASP A 55 7.96 7.93 7.16
N ARG A 56 7.67 9.23 7.06
CA ARG A 56 8.25 10.14 6.06
C ARG A 56 9.78 10.02 5.95
N PHE A 57 10.47 10.02 7.08
CA PHE A 57 11.93 10.00 7.11
C PHE A 57 12.56 8.62 6.93
N SER A 58 11.81 7.56 7.14
CA SER A 58 12.29 6.17 7.05
C SER A 58 11.82 5.46 5.78
N ARG A 59 10.83 6.01 5.09
CA ARG A 59 10.15 5.39 3.94
C ARG A 59 11.12 4.91 2.87
N ASP A 60 12.03 5.75 2.42
CA ASP A 60 12.97 5.44 1.35
C ASP A 60 13.96 4.36 1.76
N VAL A 61 14.44 4.42 3.02
CA VAL A 61 15.35 3.40 3.56
C VAL A 61 14.64 2.06 3.68
N VAL A 62 13.40 2.04 4.16
CA VAL A 62 12.60 0.81 4.29
C VAL A 62 12.34 0.21 2.91
N ARG A 63 11.98 1.03 1.93
CA ARG A 63 11.78 0.61 0.53
C ARG A 63 13.05 0.04 -0.08
N ALA A 64 14.20 0.71 0.08
CA ALA A 64 15.47 0.23 -0.40
C ALA A 64 15.84 -1.14 0.20
N ARG A 65 15.61 -1.34 1.51
CA ARG A 65 15.82 -2.63 2.18
C ARG A 65 14.83 -3.70 1.71
N ALA A 66 13.58 -3.35 1.46
CA ALA A 66 12.59 -4.29 0.92
C ALA A 66 12.97 -4.75 -0.49
N ARG A 67 13.47 -3.84 -1.34
CA ARG A 67 14.01 -4.16 -2.67
C ARG A 67 15.28 -5.03 -2.60
N ASP A 68 16.11 -4.81 -1.59
CA ASP A 68 17.28 -5.68 -1.35
C ASP A 68 16.86 -7.09 -0.96
N LEU A 69 15.89 -7.24 -0.05
CA LEU A 69 15.32 -8.52 0.32
C LEU A 69 14.65 -9.24 -0.86
N GLU A 70 13.94 -8.51 -1.72
CA GLU A 70 13.36 -9.07 -2.95
C GLU A 70 14.43 -9.70 -3.85
N ARG A 71 15.59 -9.06 -3.97
CA ARG A 71 16.68 -9.56 -4.82
C ARG A 71 17.52 -10.68 -4.19
N ASN A 72 17.71 -10.63 -2.89
CA ASN A 72 18.75 -11.41 -2.20
C ASN A 72 18.20 -12.44 -1.21
N SER A 73 16.87 -12.54 -1.00
CA SER A 73 16.27 -13.47 -0.05
C SER A 73 15.28 -14.42 -0.72
N ASP A 74 15.58 -15.71 -0.71
CA ASP A 74 14.72 -16.78 -1.22
C ASP A 74 13.36 -16.82 -0.49
N ILE A 75 13.37 -16.51 0.81
CA ILE A 75 12.15 -16.46 1.63
C ILE A 75 11.26 -15.32 1.16
N ALA A 76 11.83 -14.12 0.96
CA ALA A 76 11.07 -12.95 0.47
C ALA A 76 10.49 -13.23 -0.92
N GLN A 77 11.29 -13.79 -1.83
CA GLN A 77 10.82 -14.18 -3.16
C GLN A 77 9.69 -15.22 -3.08
N SER A 78 9.82 -16.22 -2.21
CA SER A 78 8.78 -17.25 -2.01
C SER A 78 7.46 -16.63 -1.54
N ILE A 79 7.51 -15.65 -0.63
CA ILE A 79 6.34 -14.89 -0.16
C ILE A 79 5.71 -14.12 -1.32
N LEU A 80 6.49 -13.37 -2.10
CA LEU A 80 6.00 -12.61 -3.26
C LEU A 80 5.38 -13.53 -4.31
N HIS A 81 6.00 -14.66 -4.60
CA HIS A 81 5.44 -15.68 -5.49
C HIS A 81 4.12 -16.26 -4.99
N ALA A 82 3.98 -16.46 -3.67
CA ALA A 82 2.73 -16.89 -3.07
C ALA A 82 1.63 -15.83 -3.26
N TYR A 83 1.94 -14.54 -3.04
CA TYR A 83 1.00 -13.45 -3.32
C TYR A 83 0.57 -13.42 -4.80
N LYS A 84 1.52 -13.46 -5.73
CA LYS A 84 1.21 -13.48 -7.18
C LYS A 84 0.29 -14.64 -7.58
N ARG A 85 0.58 -15.83 -7.06
CA ARG A 85 -0.22 -17.03 -7.38
C ARG A 85 -1.64 -16.96 -6.81
N ASN A 86 -1.79 -16.41 -5.60
CA ASN A 86 -3.10 -16.40 -4.92
C ASN A 86 -3.95 -15.18 -5.29
N VAL A 87 -3.34 -14.04 -5.59
CA VAL A 87 -4.08 -12.82 -5.94
C VAL A 87 -4.38 -12.76 -7.44
N VAL A 88 -3.41 -13.01 -8.30
CA VAL A 88 -3.58 -12.91 -9.75
C VAL A 88 -3.83 -14.27 -10.39
N GLY A 89 -3.11 -15.31 -9.93
CA GLY A 89 -3.25 -16.68 -10.43
C GLY A 89 -3.04 -16.77 -11.94
N LYS A 90 -4.04 -17.30 -12.64
CA LYS A 90 -4.06 -17.41 -14.12
C LYS A 90 -4.44 -16.08 -14.81
N GLY A 91 -4.78 -15.06 -14.04
CA GLY A 91 -5.27 -13.77 -14.55
C GLY A 91 -6.79 -13.66 -14.47
N TYR A 92 -7.29 -12.53 -14.94
CA TYR A 92 -8.72 -12.21 -14.91
C TYR A 92 -9.33 -12.37 -16.28
N THR A 93 -10.51 -12.96 -16.33
CA THR A 93 -11.34 -13.07 -17.52
C THR A 93 -12.57 -12.21 -17.35
N LEU A 94 -12.96 -11.49 -18.39
CA LEU A 94 -14.23 -10.78 -18.41
C LEU A 94 -15.35 -11.77 -18.75
N GLN A 95 -16.40 -11.72 -17.98
CA GLN A 95 -17.69 -12.35 -18.30
C GLN A 95 -18.72 -11.24 -18.42
N ALA A 96 -19.08 -10.91 -19.64
CA ALA A 96 -20.09 -9.90 -19.90
C ALA A 96 -21.49 -10.49 -19.60
N LYS A 97 -22.40 -9.64 -19.12
CA LYS A 97 -23.79 -10.00 -18.79
C LYS A 97 -24.72 -8.84 -19.16
N THR A 98 -24.79 -8.54 -20.45
CA THR A 98 -25.66 -7.46 -20.95
C THR A 98 -27.09 -7.91 -21.24
N GLY A 99 -27.33 -9.22 -21.26
CA GLY A 99 -28.60 -9.81 -21.70
C GLY A 99 -28.71 -10.03 -23.21
N ASN A 100 -27.62 -9.79 -23.94
CA ASN A 100 -27.47 -10.03 -25.36
C ASN A 100 -26.19 -10.84 -25.61
N ASP A 101 -26.33 -12.09 -25.94
CA ASP A 101 -25.24 -13.07 -26.11
C ASP A 101 -24.22 -12.61 -27.17
N GLU A 102 -24.71 -12.05 -28.30
CA GLU A 102 -23.80 -11.55 -29.35
C GLU A 102 -22.93 -10.35 -28.89
N LEU A 103 -23.52 -9.48 -28.10
CA LEU A 103 -22.80 -8.34 -27.53
C LEU A 103 -21.80 -8.80 -26.48
N ASP A 104 -22.19 -9.76 -25.64
CA ASP A 104 -21.34 -10.33 -24.61
C ASP A 104 -20.10 -11.00 -25.23
N GLU A 105 -20.28 -11.80 -26.29
CA GLU A 105 -19.16 -12.40 -27.00
C GLU A 105 -18.21 -11.35 -27.64
N LYS A 106 -18.77 -10.30 -28.23
CA LYS A 106 -17.97 -9.20 -28.81
C LYS A 106 -17.16 -8.47 -27.74
N LEU A 107 -17.75 -8.18 -26.59
CA LEU A 107 -17.07 -7.53 -25.46
C LEU A 107 -15.94 -8.40 -24.90
N GLU A 108 -16.20 -9.67 -24.68
CA GLU A 108 -15.18 -10.60 -24.18
C GLU A 108 -14.02 -10.79 -25.17
N LYS A 109 -14.33 -10.84 -26.48
CA LYS A 109 -13.32 -10.91 -27.52
C LYS A 109 -12.48 -9.64 -27.54
N ALA A 110 -13.10 -8.46 -27.45
CA ALA A 110 -12.41 -7.18 -27.41
C ALA A 110 -11.50 -7.09 -26.17
N TRP A 111 -11.99 -7.51 -25.00
CA TRP A 111 -11.20 -7.58 -23.76
C TRP A 111 -9.98 -8.48 -23.90
N ARG A 112 -10.15 -9.71 -24.41
CA ARG A 112 -9.03 -10.63 -24.66
C ARG A 112 -7.98 -10.06 -25.62
N GLN A 113 -8.40 -9.26 -26.61
CA GLN A 113 -7.48 -8.59 -27.50
C GLN A 113 -6.78 -7.41 -26.82
N TRP A 114 -7.53 -6.61 -26.06
CA TRP A 114 -6.95 -5.49 -25.32
C TRP A 114 -5.92 -5.93 -24.27
N CYS A 115 -6.11 -7.06 -23.60
CA CYS A 115 -5.17 -7.60 -22.61
C CYS A 115 -3.80 -8.00 -23.16
N LYS A 116 -3.61 -8.02 -24.50
CA LYS A 116 -2.29 -8.30 -25.09
C LYS A 116 -1.36 -7.10 -24.91
N ALA A 117 -0.07 -7.37 -24.67
CA ALA A 117 0.95 -6.38 -24.35
C ALA A 117 0.88 -5.12 -25.24
N ARG A 118 0.95 -5.28 -26.54
CA ARG A 118 0.94 -4.16 -27.51
C ARG A 118 -0.34 -3.30 -27.49
N ASN A 119 -1.41 -3.78 -26.87
CA ASN A 119 -2.70 -3.08 -26.84
C ASN A 119 -2.99 -2.43 -25.50
N CYS A 120 -2.55 -3.03 -24.39
CA CYS A 120 -2.84 -2.52 -23.05
C CYS A 120 -1.69 -1.72 -22.43
N ASP A 121 -0.47 -1.99 -22.83
CA ASP A 121 0.73 -1.32 -22.31
C ASP A 121 1.26 -0.28 -23.29
N VAL A 122 1.60 0.91 -22.78
CA VAL A 122 2.19 1.99 -23.59
C VAL A 122 3.55 1.56 -24.18
N THR A 123 4.34 0.80 -23.42
CA THR A 123 5.62 0.26 -23.91
C THR A 123 5.44 -0.94 -24.85
N GLY A 124 4.29 -1.58 -24.79
CA GLY A 124 3.98 -2.77 -25.60
C GLY A 124 4.64 -4.06 -25.11
N GLU A 125 5.29 -4.05 -23.94
CA GLU A 125 6.08 -5.17 -23.44
C GLU A 125 5.30 -6.11 -22.52
N GLN A 126 4.37 -5.58 -21.72
CA GLN A 126 3.67 -6.33 -20.70
C GLN A 126 2.18 -6.54 -21.04
N SER A 127 1.74 -7.78 -21.00
CA SER A 127 0.30 -8.08 -21.01
C SER A 127 -0.37 -7.60 -19.72
N PHE A 128 -1.68 -7.39 -19.76
CA PHE A 128 -2.43 -6.95 -18.59
C PHE A 128 -2.22 -7.84 -17.36
N ASN A 129 -2.16 -9.17 -17.54
CA ASN A 129 -1.88 -10.09 -16.45
C ASN A 129 -0.45 -9.95 -15.89
N GLN A 130 0.53 -9.62 -16.71
CA GLN A 130 1.89 -9.33 -16.25
C GLN A 130 1.94 -8.03 -15.46
N MET A 131 1.24 -6.98 -15.94
CA MET A 131 1.10 -5.72 -15.21
C MET A 131 0.43 -5.92 -13.84
N LEU A 132 -0.60 -6.75 -13.76
CA LEU A 132 -1.25 -7.08 -12.46
C LEU A 132 -0.31 -7.82 -11.50
N ARG A 133 0.49 -8.76 -12.01
CA ARG A 133 1.50 -9.46 -11.19
C ARG A 133 2.58 -8.50 -10.69
N MET A 134 3.04 -7.60 -11.56
CA MET A 134 3.97 -6.53 -11.19
C MET A 134 3.35 -5.61 -10.15
N ALA A 135 2.07 -5.23 -10.29
CA ALA A 135 1.38 -4.39 -9.31
C ALA A 135 1.31 -5.05 -7.92
N VAL A 136 1.09 -6.36 -7.85
CA VAL A 136 1.11 -7.09 -6.57
C VAL A 136 2.49 -7.05 -5.94
N ASP A 137 3.56 -7.24 -6.72
CA ASP A 137 4.93 -7.18 -6.22
C ASP A 137 5.26 -5.77 -5.72
N ARG A 138 5.02 -4.76 -6.56
CA ARG A 138 5.34 -3.36 -6.20
C ARG A 138 4.54 -2.89 -5.00
N LYS A 139 3.26 -3.27 -4.89
CA LYS A 139 2.45 -2.97 -3.70
C LYS A 139 3.05 -3.56 -2.41
N LYS A 140 3.69 -4.73 -2.48
CA LYS A 140 4.28 -5.39 -1.30
C LYS A 140 5.68 -4.88 -0.99
N VAL A 141 6.48 -4.58 -2.01
CA VAL A 141 7.87 -4.17 -1.86
C VAL A 141 7.99 -2.66 -1.70
N ASP A 142 7.33 -1.89 -2.58
CA ASP A 142 7.46 -0.44 -2.67
C ASP A 142 6.34 0.33 -1.96
N GLY A 143 5.27 -0.37 -1.59
CA GLY A 143 4.09 0.22 -0.96
C GLY A 143 3.01 0.63 -1.95
N GLY A 144 3.28 0.68 -3.24
CA GLY A 144 2.32 1.03 -4.28
C GLY A 144 2.92 0.97 -5.68
N LEU A 145 2.06 1.22 -6.65
CA LEU A 145 2.39 1.42 -8.06
C LEU A 145 1.31 2.32 -8.65
N LEU A 146 1.69 3.23 -9.52
CA LEU A 146 0.74 4.06 -10.25
C LEU A 146 0.53 3.52 -11.66
N PHE A 147 -0.72 3.50 -12.10
CA PHE A 147 -1.07 3.31 -13.50
C PHE A 147 -1.66 4.60 -14.03
N LEU A 148 -1.02 5.17 -15.04
CA LEU A 148 -1.56 6.31 -15.78
C LEU A 148 -2.41 5.82 -16.93
N TYR A 149 -3.58 6.39 -17.09
CA TYR A 149 -4.42 6.20 -18.26
C TYR A 149 -3.89 7.05 -19.41
N ARG A 150 -3.50 6.39 -20.48
CA ARG A 150 -2.96 7.04 -21.67
C ARG A 150 -3.87 6.78 -22.87
N TYR A 151 -4.20 7.84 -23.55
CA TYR A 151 -4.98 7.77 -24.78
C TYR A 151 -4.03 7.95 -25.95
N THR A 152 -3.57 6.84 -26.51
CA THR A 152 -2.63 6.81 -27.62
C THR A 152 -3.34 6.38 -28.91
N LYS A 153 -2.70 6.61 -30.06
CA LYS A 153 -3.15 6.06 -31.34
C LYS A 153 -2.58 4.67 -31.62
N GLN A 154 -1.84 4.12 -30.66
CA GLN A 154 -1.23 2.79 -30.74
C GLN A 154 -2.21 1.76 -30.16
N GLY A 155 -2.15 0.53 -30.68
CA GLY A 155 -3.03 -0.54 -30.21
C GLY A 155 -4.41 -0.58 -30.88
N LEU A 156 -5.22 -1.54 -30.45
CA LEU A 156 -6.55 -1.78 -31.02
C LEU A 156 -7.58 -0.78 -30.51
N VAL A 157 -7.42 -0.34 -29.27
CA VAL A 157 -8.28 0.63 -28.59
C VAL A 157 -7.36 1.79 -28.18
N PRO A 158 -7.76 3.05 -28.36
CA PRO A 158 -6.95 4.22 -28.00
C PRO A 158 -6.89 4.44 -26.47
N PHE A 159 -6.71 3.37 -25.71
CA PHE A 159 -6.60 3.37 -24.25
C PHE A 159 -5.54 2.35 -23.82
N GLN A 160 -4.51 2.84 -23.18
CA GLN A 160 -3.40 2.04 -22.68
C GLN A 160 -3.04 2.46 -21.26
N LEU A 161 -2.34 1.58 -20.55
CA LEU A 161 -1.82 1.82 -19.22
C LEU A 161 -0.32 2.07 -19.28
N GLN A 162 0.14 3.04 -18.50
CA GLN A 162 1.56 3.28 -18.26
C GLN A 162 1.80 3.02 -16.76
N ALA A 163 2.64 2.04 -16.46
CA ALA A 163 3.07 1.79 -15.09
C ALA A 163 4.17 2.77 -14.68
N ILE A 164 4.05 3.36 -13.50
CA ILE A 164 5.00 4.32 -12.94
C ILE A 164 5.30 3.92 -11.50
N GLU A 165 6.57 3.94 -11.12
CA GLU A 165 7.00 3.64 -9.76
C GLU A 165 6.61 4.76 -8.78
N VAL A 166 6.43 4.41 -7.52
CA VAL A 166 6.12 5.42 -6.48
C VAL A 166 7.27 6.41 -6.23
N ASP A 167 8.49 6.06 -6.63
CA ASP A 167 9.65 6.94 -6.56
C ASP A 167 9.57 8.10 -7.56
N GLU A 168 8.75 7.96 -8.58
CA GLU A 168 8.49 9.04 -9.54
C GLU A 168 7.51 10.09 -9.00
N LEU A 169 6.87 9.88 -7.85
CA LEU A 169 6.12 10.94 -7.19
C LEU A 169 7.07 12.01 -6.67
N ASP A 170 6.82 13.27 -7.03
CA ASP A 170 7.58 14.41 -6.49
C ASP A 170 7.17 14.69 -5.04
N VAL A 171 7.79 13.99 -4.11
CA VAL A 171 7.56 14.17 -2.66
C VAL A 171 7.98 15.56 -2.14
N THR A 172 8.70 16.35 -2.95
CA THR A 172 9.13 17.71 -2.61
C THR A 172 8.12 18.77 -3.02
N ALA A 173 7.16 18.39 -3.89
CA ALA A 173 6.10 19.30 -4.31
C ALA A 173 5.31 19.81 -3.11
N SER A 174 5.25 21.12 -2.96
CA SER A 174 4.57 21.81 -1.85
C SER A 174 3.47 22.76 -2.34
N LYS A 175 3.52 23.17 -3.61
CA LYS A 175 2.58 24.11 -4.19
C LYS A 175 1.46 23.37 -4.90
N PRO A 176 0.19 23.56 -4.48
CA PRO A 176 -0.94 22.98 -5.17
C PRO A 176 -1.17 23.69 -6.52
N LYS A 177 -1.67 22.94 -7.49
CA LYS A 177 -2.15 23.50 -8.77
C LYS A 177 -3.44 24.28 -8.59
N HIS A 178 -4.32 23.79 -7.71
CA HIS A 178 -5.62 24.41 -7.44
C HIS A 178 -5.59 25.14 -6.09
N GLN A 179 -6.07 26.39 -6.09
CA GLN A 179 -6.11 27.22 -4.90
C GLN A 179 -6.98 26.57 -3.80
N GLY A 180 -6.50 26.58 -2.56
CA GLY A 180 -7.20 26.00 -1.41
C GLY A 180 -6.89 24.51 -1.16
N ASN A 181 -6.24 23.83 -2.10
CA ASN A 181 -5.80 22.45 -1.92
C ASN A 181 -4.47 22.37 -1.15
N ARG A 182 -4.09 21.17 -0.75
CA ARG A 182 -2.80 20.86 -0.10
C ARG A 182 -2.08 19.75 -0.81
N VAL A 183 -0.77 19.84 -0.88
CA VAL A 183 0.08 18.77 -1.45
C VAL A 183 0.81 18.06 -0.31
N VAL A 184 0.73 16.74 -0.30
CA VAL A 184 1.43 15.87 0.66
C VAL A 184 2.00 14.67 -0.09
N GLY A 185 3.31 14.49 -0.04
CA GLY A 185 3.98 13.36 -0.71
C GLY A 185 3.76 13.30 -2.21
N GLY A 186 3.70 14.44 -2.89
CA GLY A 186 3.47 14.53 -4.34
C GLY A 186 1.99 14.41 -4.76
N ILE A 187 1.08 14.27 -3.81
CA ILE A 187 -0.35 14.11 -4.08
C ILE A 187 -1.09 15.37 -3.65
N GLU A 188 -1.85 15.97 -4.54
CA GLU A 188 -2.72 17.11 -4.25
C GLU A 188 -4.08 16.64 -3.74
N TYR A 189 -4.49 17.14 -2.58
CA TYR A 189 -5.75 16.82 -1.91
C TYR A 189 -6.65 18.05 -1.82
N ASN A 190 -7.94 17.86 -2.08
CA ASN A 190 -8.94 18.88 -1.84
C ASN A 190 -9.31 18.98 -0.34
N GLN A 191 -10.23 19.92 -0.01
CA GLN A 191 -10.73 20.11 1.36
C GLN A 191 -11.32 18.84 2.01
N TRP A 192 -11.81 17.89 1.20
CA TRP A 192 -12.38 16.61 1.64
C TRP A 192 -11.33 15.49 1.74
N ARG A 193 -10.04 15.82 1.64
CA ARG A 193 -8.91 14.87 1.58
C ARG A 193 -9.00 13.87 0.42
N ARG A 194 -9.72 14.22 -0.64
CA ARG A 194 -9.77 13.43 -1.86
C ARG A 194 -8.57 13.82 -2.75
N PRO A 195 -7.82 12.86 -3.28
CA PRO A 195 -6.77 13.16 -4.24
C PRO A 195 -7.40 13.75 -5.52
N VAL A 196 -6.84 14.84 -6.01
CA VAL A 196 -7.27 15.53 -7.24
C VAL A 196 -6.20 15.53 -8.31
N GLY A 197 -4.94 15.30 -7.95
CA GLY A 197 -3.85 15.15 -8.88
C GLY A 197 -2.55 14.71 -8.23
N TYR A 198 -1.59 14.39 -9.09
CA TYR A 198 -0.30 13.85 -8.73
C TYR A 198 0.81 14.62 -9.42
N TRP A 199 1.85 14.98 -8.70
CA TRP A 199 3.07 15.54 -9.24
C TRP A 199 4.04 14.41 -9.51
N ILE A 200 4.39 14.21 -10.78
CA ILE A 200 5.19 13.09 -11.25
C ILE A 200 6.49 13.63 -11.84
N ASN A 201 7.60 13.19 -11.29
CA ASN A 201 8.94 13.48 -11.79
C ASN A 201 9.11 12.86 -13.19
N GLN A 202 9.82 13.56 -14.03
CA GLN A 202 10.16 13.08 -15.37
C GLN A 202 11.65 12.79 -15.40
N TYR A 203 12.01 11.51 -15.46
CA TYR A 203 13.39 11.09 -15.68
C TYR A 203 13.66 10.99 -17.17
N ASP A 204 14.91 11.25 -17.57
CA ASP A 204 15.36 10.90 -18.89
C ASP A 204 15.41 9.37 -19.07
N ILE A 205 15.62 8.91 -20.29
CA ILE A 205 15.63 7.48 -20.61
C ILE A 205 16.76 6.72 -19.89
N GLU A 206 17.81 7.42 -19.48
CA GLU A 206 18.94 6.86 -18.73
C GLU A 206 18.72 6.89 -17.21
N GLY A 207 17.69 7.62 -16.75
CA GLY A 207 17.33 7.73 -15.32
C GLY A 207 18.25 8.65 -14.51
N TRP A 208 19.14 9.41 -15.16
CA TRP A 208 20.11 10.27 -14.47
C TRP A 208 19.64 11.71 -14.28
N SER A 209 18.92 12.22 -15.26
CA SER A 209 18.45 13.62 -15.24
C SER A 209 16.99 13.70 -14.83
N LEU A 210 16.70 14.63 -13.93
CA LEU A 210 15.35 14.96 -13.53
C LEU A 210 14.89 16.21 -14.26
N ASN A 211 13.82 16.09 -15.03
CA ASN A 211 13.13 17.21 -15.66
C ASN A 211 12.06 17.79 -14.71
N ASP A 212 11.46 18.89 -15.09
CA ASP A 212 10.38 19.48 -14.31
C ASP A 212 9.23 18.50 -14.11
N PRO A 213 8.69 18.38 -12.90
CA PRO A 213 7.60 17.45 -12.61
C PRO A 213 6.32 17.83 -13.35
N VAL A 214 5.61 16.83 -13.84
CA VAL A 214 4.36 17.01 -14.56
C VAL A 214 3.18 16.72 -13.63
N TYR A 215 2.20 17.60 -13.66
CA TYR A 215 0.94 17.39 -12.95
C TYR A 215 -0.01 16.51 -13.75
N VAL A 216 -0.47 15.42 -13.17
CA VAL A 216 -1.45 14.50 -13.75
C VAL A 216 -2.72 14.53 -12.90
N GLU A 217 -3.88 14.70 -13.51
CA GLU A 217 -5.16 14.71 -12.80
C GLU A 217 -5.50 13.31 -12.26
N ALA A 218 -6.11 13.27 -11.08
CA ALA A 218 -6.42 11.99 -10.42
C ALA A 218 -7.38 11.09 -11.21
N LYS A 219 -8.19 11.67 -12.13
CA LYS A 219 -9.06 10.88 -13.02
C LYS A 219 -8.27 10.02 -14.02
N ASP A 220 -7.03 10.42 -14.32
CA ASP A 220 -6.15 9.74 -15.26
C ASP A 220 -5.11 8.85 -14.54
N VAL A 221 -5.28 8.64 -13.23
CA VAL A 221 -4.36 7.84 -12.40
C VAL A 221 -5.15 6.81 -11.59
N TYR A 222 -4.65 5.59 -11.58
CA TYR A 222 -5.02 4.56 -10.60
C TYR A 222 -3.82 4.28 -9.70
N PHE A 223 -4.00 4.50 -8.39
CA PHE A 223 -2.96 4.36 -7.37
C PHE A 223 -3.39 3.40 -6.24
#